data_777a7c08c7855172d249730f00b39f50
#
_entry.id   777a7c08c7855172d249730f00b39f50
#
_cell.length_a   1.000
_cell.length_b   1.000
_cell.length_c   1.000
_cell.angle_alpha   90.00
_cell.angle_beta   90.00
_cell.angle_gamma   90.00
#
_symmetry.space_group_name_H-M   'P 1'
#
loop_
_entity.id
_entity.type
_entity.pdbx_description
1 polymer ?
#
loop_
_entity_poly.entity_id
_entity_poly.type
_entity_poly.pdbx_seq_one_letter_code
_entity_poly.pdbx_strand_id
1 'polypeptide(L)'
;MNTKVLILPGWHNSGPAHWQSLWEQQHGYTRVEQHSWDAPLRGDWMAQLEEAVLAHEDTVLVAHSLGCVLVAAWAAHSRNTHRVKAALLVAPGDVERPEMQHVLHSWSPIVRERLPFPSTLVASRNDPYCSFMRASALAHV
;
A
#
# COMPACT_ATOMS: atom_id res chain seq x y z
N MET A 1 22.92 10.52 0.21
CA MET A 1 21.97 9.45 -0.19
C MET A 1 20.57 9.99 -0.14
N ASN A 2 19.84 9.83 -1.24
CA ASN A 2 18.53 10.43 -1.38
C ASN A 2 17.45 9.36 -1.28
N THR A 3 17.18 8.91 -0.05
CA THR A 3 16.04 8.03 0.18
C THR A 3 14.78 8.87 0.23
N LYS A 4 13.81 8.51 -0.60
CA LYS A 4 12.49 9.15 -0.62
C LYS A 4 11.46 8.27 0.08
N VAL A 5 10.64 8.89 0.90
CA VAL A 5 9.51 8.21 1.52
C VAL A 5 8.27 8.46 0.68
N LEU A 6 7.68 7.38 0.19
CA LEU A 6 6.47 7.42 -0.63
C LEU A 6 5.27 7.06 0.22
N ILE A 7 4.25 7.91 0.21
CA ILE A 7 2.98 7.70 0.90
C ILE A 7 2.02 7.01 -0.06
N LEU A 8 1.49 5.86 0.34
CA LEU A 8 0.54 5.06 -0.44
C LEU A 8 -0.80 5.01 0.30
N PRO A 9 -1.73 5.93 -0.02
CA PRO A 9 -3.06 5.90 0.60
C PRO A 9 -3.90 4.72 0.13
N GLY A 10 -4.99 4.50 0.84
CA GLY A 10 -5.96 3.47 0.49
C GLY A 10 -7.09 3.98 -0.38
N TRP A 11 -8.18 3.22 -0.39
CA TRP A 11 -9.40 3.56 -1.11
C TRP A 11 -9.92 4.92 -0.61
N HIS A 12 -10.37 5.75 -1.53
CA HIS A 12 -10.83 7.12 -1.30
C HIS A 12 -9.75 8.11 -0.88
N ASN A 13 -8.47 7.72 -0.97
CA ASN A 13 -7.34 8.57 -0.60
C ASN A 13 -7.31 8.84 0.92
N SER A 14 -6.34 9.61 1.36
CA SER A 14 -6.20 10.03 2.76
C SER A 14 -6.54 11.51 2.87
N GLY A 15 -7.54 11.83 3.69
CA GLY A 15 -7.95 13.21 3.91
C GLY A 15 -6.90 14.01 4.69
N PRO A 16 -7.10 15.35 4.80
CA PRO A 16 -6.08 16.23 5.39
C PRO A 16 -5.79 15.95 6.87
N ALA A 17 -6.73 15.34 7.60
CA ALA A 17 -6.53 14.98 9.00
C ALA A 17 -5.98 13.57 9.21
N HIS A 18 -5.85 12.79 8.13
CA HIS A 18 -5.31 11.43 8.20
C HIS A 18 -3.82 11.47 8.54
N TRP A 19 -3.33 10.47 9.29
CA TRP A 19 -1.92 10.43 9.71
C TRP A 19 -0.94 10.46 8.53
N GLN A 20 -1.28 9.85 7.40
CA GLN A 20 -0.43 9.90 6.20
C GLN A 20 -0.30 11.31 5.67
N SER A 21 -1.39 12.07 5.64
CA SER A 21 -1.38 13.46 5.18
C SER A 21 -0.59 14.35 6.14
N LEU A 22 -0.70 14.10 7.44
CA LEU A 22 0.08 14.83 8.45
C LEU A 22 1.57 14.54 8.31
N TRP A 23 1.96 13.30 8.07
CA TRP A 23 3.35 12.92 7.86
C TRP A 23 3.90 13.56 6.58
N GLU A 24 3.11 13.56 5.51
CA GLU A 24 3.48 14.21 4.25
C GLU A 24 3.79 15.69 4.48
N GLN A 25 2.93 16.38 5.21
CA GLN A 25 3.10 17.79 5.51
C GLN A 25 4.29 18.05 6.43
N GLN A 26 4.46 17.25 7.48
CA GLN A 26 5.52 17.45 8.47
C GLN A 26 6.91 17.12 7.94
N HIS A 27 7.01 16.13 7.06
CA HIS A 27 8.30 15.58 6.64
C HIS A 27 8.61 15.80 5.16
N GLY A 28 7.69 16.38 4.41
CA GLY A 28 7.87 16.57 2.98
C GLY A 28 7.88 15.25 2.18
N TYR A 29 7.20 14.23 2.68
CA TYR A 29 7.09 12.95 1.98
C TYR A 29 6.26 13.10 0.72
N THR A 30 6.48 12.22 -0.25
CA THR A 30 5.81 12.28 -1.55
C THR A 30 4.66 11.28 -1.59
N ARG A 31 3.46 11.76 -1.88
CA ARG A 31 2.30 10.90 -2.10
C ARG A 31 2.34 10.32 -3.50
N VAL A 32 2.11 9.02 -3.61
CA VAL A 32 1.89 8.38 -4.91
C VAL A 32 0.47 8.69 -5.33
N GLU A 33 0.31 9.52 -6.35
CA GLU A 33 -1.00 9.91 -6.85
C GLU A 33 -1.58 8.83 -7.75
N GLN A 34 -2.89 8.65 -7.69
CA GLN A 34 -3.59 7.64 -8.48
C GLN A 34 -4.58 8.31 -9.43
N HIS A 35 -4.82 7.65 -10.55
CA HIS A 35 -5.76 8.15 -11.55
C HIS A 35 -7.19 8.18 -11.01
N SER A 36 -7.60 7.16 -10.28
CA SER A 36 -8.91 7.10 -9.62
C SER A 36 -8.76 6.54 -8.21
N TRP A 37 -9.20 7.34 -7.24
CA TRP A 37 -9.21 6.93 -5.83
C TRP A 37 -10.47 6.15 -5.46
N ASP A 38 -11.58 6.42 -6.14
CA ASP A 38 -12.88 5.87 -5.78
C ASP A 38 -13.25 4.61 -6.54
N ALA A 39 -12.71 4.44 -7.74
CA ALA A 39 -12.86 3.22 -8.53
C ALA A 39 -11.47 2.67 -8.90
N PRO A 40 -10.70 2.20 -7.91
CA PRO A 40 -9.31 1.82 -8.11
C PRO A 40 -9.19 0.50 -8.87
N LEU A 41 -8.31 0.48 -9.86
CA LEU A 41 -7.93 -0.73 -10.57
C LEU A 41 -6.50 -1.08 -10.20
N ARG A 42 -6.27 -2.35 -9.84
CA ARG A 42 -4.96 -2.81 -9.35
C ARG A 42 -3.83 -2.51 -10.34
N GLY A 43 -4.04 -2.80 -11.62
CA GLY A 43 -3.02 -2.55 -12.64
C GLY A 43 -2.64 -1.09 -12.77
N ASP A 44 -3.63 -0.19 -12.72
CA ASP A 44 -3.39 1.26 -12.78
C ASP A 44 -2.57 1.73 -11.58
N TRP A 45 -2.93 1.26 -10.40
CA TRP A 45 -2.23 1.63 -9.16
C TRP A 45 -0.80 1.07 -9.14
N MET A 46 -0.61 -0.16 -9.64
CA MET A 46 0.73 -0.75 -9.77
C MET A 46 1.60 0.06 -10.71
N ALA A 47 1.06 0.55 -11.82
CA ALA A 47 1.80 1.37 -12.78
C ALA A 47 2.24 2.69 -12.16
N GLN A 48 1.37 3.34 -11.39
CA GLN A 48 1.72 4.59 -10.71
C GLN A 48 2.80 4.39 -9.66
N LEU A 49 2.74 3.30 -8.90
CA LEU A 49 3.78 2.97 -7.93
C LEU A 49 5.11 2.69 -8.63
N GLU A 50 5.08 1.96 -9.74
CA GLU A 50 6.29 1.68 -10.51
C GLU A 50 6.96 2.98 -10.97
N GLU A 51 6.20 3.91 -11.53
CA GLU A 51 6.73 5.20 -11.94
C GLU A 51 7.34 5.97 -10.77
N ALA A 52 6.66 5.99 -9.63
CA ALA A 52 7.14 6.72 -8.45
C ALA A 52 8.44 6.11 -7.92
N VAL A 53 8.56 4.79 -7.90
CA VAL A 53 9.78 4.09 -7.47
C VAL A 53 10.92 4.37 -8.43
N LEU A 54 10.66 4.33 -9.74
CA LEU A 54 11.69 4.57 -10.76
C LEU A 54 12.18 6.01 -10.79
N ALA A 55 11.41 6.96 -10.24
CA ALA A 55 11.83 8.36 -10.16
C ALA A 55 12.93 8.60 -9.12
N HIS A 56 13.23 7.63 -8.26
CA HIS A 56 14.18 7.77 -7.16
C HIS A 56 15.11 6.55 -7.09
N GLU A 57 16.30 6.73 -6.54
CA GLU A 57 17.25 5.62 -6.37
C GLU A 57 16.80 4.66 -5.27
N ASP A 58 16.42 5.20 -4.13
CA ASP A 58 16.02 4.45 -2.95
C ASP A 58 14.73 4.99 -2.39
N THR A 59 13.80 4.09 -2.05
CA THR A 59 12.51 4.47 -1.50
C THR A 59 12.17 3.69 -0.24
N VAL A 60 11.34 4.30 0.59
CA VAL A 60 10.65 3.65 1.70
C VAL A 60 9.17 3.85 1.47
N LEU A 61 8.40 2.77 1.55
CA LEU A 61 6.96 2.81 1.28
C LEU A 61 6.21 2.89 2.61
N VAL A 62 5.29 3.84 2.72
CA VAL A 62 4.41 3.99 3.88
C VAL A 62 2.97 3.84 3.40
N ALA A 63 2.41 2.66 3.60
CA ALA A 63 1.14 2.25 3.02
C ALA A 63 0.06 2.10 4.08
N HIS A 64 -1.17 2.39 3.69
CA HIS A 64 -2.35 2.24 4.53
C HIS A 64 -3.46 1.53 3.75
N SER A 65 -4.11 0.56 4.40
CA SER A 65 -5.31 -0.12 3.88
C SER A 65 -5.06 -0.74 2.50
N LEU A 66 -5.77 -0.30 1.46
CA LEU A 66 -5.59 -0.79 0.08
C LEU A 66 -4.16 -0.57 -0.42
N GLY A 67 -3.48 0.47 0.05
CA GLY A 67 -2.08 0.71 -0.27
C GLY A 67 -1.17 -0.45 0.15
N CYS A 68 -1.51 -1.16 1.22
CA CYS A 68 -0.76 -2.36 1.65
C CYS A 68 -0.92 -3.50 0.64
N VAL A 69 -2.13 -3.69 0.15
CA VAL A 69 -2.43 -4.72 -0.87
C VAL A 69 -1.67 -4.37 -2.17
N LEU A 70 -1.60 -3.09 -2.49
CA LEU A 70 -0.83 -2.60 -3.63
C LEU A 70 0.65 -2.97 -3.51
N VAL A 71 1.26 -2.77 -2.36
CA VAL A 71 2.67 -3.11 -2.13
C VAL A 71 2.92 -4.59 -2.43
N ALA A 72 2.07 -5.48 -1.93
CA ALA A 72 2.21 -6.91 -2.14
C ALA A 72 2.11 -7.29 -3.63
N ALA A 73 1.10 -6.74 -4.32
CA ALA A 73 0.91 -7.02 -5.75
C ALA A 73 2.05 -6.47 -6.59
N TRP A 74 2.46 -5.23 -6.31
CA TRP A 74 3.56 -4.60 -7.04
C TRP A 74 4.86 -5.37 -6.85
N ALA A 75 5.18 -5.75 -5.61
CA ALA A 75 6.43 -6.44 -5.29
C ALA A 75 6.52 -7.80 -5.97
N ALA A 76 5.40 -8.49 -6.17
CA ALA A 76 5.36 -9.79 -6.84
C ALA A 76 5.60 -9.69 -8.35
N HIS A 77 5.36 -8.53 -8.94
CA HIS A 77 5.42 -8.35 -10.40
C HIS A 77 6.55 -7.43 -10.86
N SER A 78 7.05 -6.54 -10.01
CA SER A 78 8.07 -5.56 -10.40
C SER A 78 9.46 -6.17 -10.43
N ARG A 79 10.28 -5.70 -11.37
CA ARG A 79 11.72 -5.99 -11.42
C ARG A 79 12.56 -4.94 -10.70
N ASN A 80 11.91 -3.96 -10.06
CA ASN A 80 12.57 -2.82 -9.44
C ASN A 80 12.43 -2.79 -7.92
N THR A 81 12.11 -3.93 -7.31
CA THR A 81 11.93 -4.05 -5.86
C THR A 81 13.21 -3.74 -5.08
N HIS A 82 14.37 -3.86 -5.71
CA HIS A 82 15.65 -3.52 -5.09
C HIS A 82 15.77 -2.03 -4.74
N ARG A 83 14.93 -1.18 -5.33
CA ARG A 83 14.88 0.26 -5.00
C ARG A 83 14.08 0.57 -3.74
N VAL A 84 13.39 -0.43 -3.18
CA VAL A 84 12.66 -0.28 -1.92
C VAL A 84 13.52 -0.83 -0.79
N LYS A 85 13.83 0.03 0.17
CA LYS A 85 14.68 -0.32 1.32
C LYS A 85 13.87 -0.88 2.48
N ALA A 86 12.63 -0.43 2.62
CA ALA A 86 11.73 -0.89 3.68
C ALA A 86 10.30 -0.47 3.37
N ALA A 87 9.34 -1.10 4.04
CA ALA A 87 7.93 -0.72 3.95
C ALA A 87 7.28 -0.77 5.33
N LEU A 88 6.46 0.23 5.61
CA LEU A 88 5.55 0.25 6.76
C LEU A 88 4.14 0.02 6.22
N LEU A 89 3.49 -1.05 6.67
CA LEU A 89 2.18 -1.48 6.20
C LEU A 89 1.19 -1.35 7.36
N VAL A 90 0.28 -0.40 7.26
CA VAL A 90 -0.65 -0.08 8.34
C VAL A 90 -2.07 -0.46 7.96
N ALA A 91 -2.71 -1.30 8.77
CA ALA A 91 -4.11 -1.69 8.65
C ALA A 91 -4.49 -2.16 7.25
N PRO A 92 -3.89 -3.25 6.73
CA PRO A 92 -4.17 -3.74 5.38
C PRO A 92 -5.65 -4.03 5.19
N GLY A 93 -6.19 -3.67 4.02
CA GLY A 93 -7.59 -3.89 3.69
C GLY A 93 -7.85 -5.31 3.25
N ASP A 94 -8.96 -5.90 3.68
CA ASP A 94 -9.38 -7.22 3.20
C ASP A 94 -10.29 -7.06 1.97
N VAL A 95 -9.65 -6.93 0.80
CA VAL A 95 -10.36 -6.72 -0.47
C VAL A 95 -11.10 -7.97 -0.94
N GLU A 96 -10.84 -9.12 -0.32
CA GLU A 96 -11.52 -10.37 -0.66
C GLU A 96 -12.90 -10.49 -0.01
N ARG A 97 -13.28 -9.55 0.85
CA ARG A 97 -14.63 -9.55 1.44
C ARG A 97 -15.69 -9.42 0.34
N PRO A 98 -16.77 -10.18 0.41
CA PRO A 98 -17.82 -10.15 -0.63
C PRO A 98 -18.39 -8.76 -0.89
N GLU A 99 -18.58 -7.94 0.16
CA GLU A 99 -19.14 -6.60 0.05
C GLU A 99 -18.22 -5.62 -0.70
N MET A 100 -16.95 -5.97 -0.88
CA MET A 100 -15.97 -5.15 -1.60
C MET A 100 -15.86 -5.49 -3.08
N GLN A 101 -16.38 -6.64 -3.51
CA GLN A 101 -16.08 -7.18 -4.84
C GLN A 101 -16.64 -6.35 -5.99
N HIS A 102 -17.72 -5.60 -5.78
CA HIS A 102 -18.32 -4.80 -6.86
C HIS A 102 -17.43 -3.63 -7.30
N VAL A 103 -16.53 -3.16 -6.44
CA VAL A 103 -15.59 -2.07 -6.77
C VAL A 103 -14.15 -2.55 -6.78
N LEU A 104 -13.81 -3.47 -5.87
CA LEU A 104 -12.42 -3.90 -5.64
C LEU A 104 -12.12 -5.29 -6.22
N HIS A 105 -12.90 -5.76 -7.20
CA HIS A 105 -12.72 -7.10 -7.76
C HIS A 105 -11.34 -7.31 -8.41
N SER A 106 -10.75 -6.26 -9.01
CA SER A 106 -9.43 -6.36 -9.64
C SER A 106 -8.32 -6.63 -8.62
N TRP A 107 -8.58 -6.39 -7.34
CA TRP A 107 -7.62 -6.58 -6.26
C TRP A 107 -7.62 -8.00 -5.68
N SER A 108 -8.58 -8.82 -6.05
CA SER A 108 -8.66 -10.21 -5.62
C SER A 108 -8.04 -11.14 -6.67
N PRO A 109 -7.37 -12.21 -6.23
CA PRO A 109 -7.02 -12.52 -4.85
C PRO A 109 -5.88 -11.63 -4.35
N ILE A 110 -5.77 -11.46 -3.03
CA ILE A 110 -4.65 -10.75 -2.42
C ILE A 110 -3.38 -11.57 -2.66
N VAL A 111 -2.33 -10.89 -3.15
CA VAL A 111 -1.04 -11.54 -3.35
C VAL A 111 -0.41 -11.84 -1.99
N ARG A 112 -0.02 -13.09 -1.77
CA ARG A 112 0.49 -13.59 -0.49
C ARG A 112 1.93 -14.08 -0.59
N GLU A 113 2.72 -13.44 -1.43
CA GLU A 113 4.14 -13.74 -1.56
C GLU A 113 4.95 -12.95 -0.54
N ARG A 114 6.06 -13.52 -0.10
CA ARG A 114 6.97 -12.85 0.81
C ARG A 114 7.55 -11.61 0.14
N LEU A 115 7.52 -10.48 0.87
CA LEU A 115 8.11 -9.24 0.36
C LEU A 115 9.63 -9.35 0.29
N PRO A 116 10.25 -8.87 -0.80
CA PRO A 116 11.71 -8.96 -0.98
C PRO A 116 12.48 -7.87 -0.22
N PHE A 117 11.84 -7.12 0.65
CA PHE A 117 12.46 -6.07 1.46
C PHE A 117 11.91 -6.10 2.89
N PRO A 118 12.64 -5.54 3.86
CA PRO A 118 12.15 -5.48 5.24
C PRO A 118 10.82 -4.74 5.33
N SER A 119 9.89 -5.27 6.07
CA SER A 119 8.58 -4.66 6.24
C SER A 119 8.07 -4.84 7.66
N THR A 120 7.28 -3.87 8.12
CA THR A 120 6.61 -3.90 9.41
C THR A 120 5.12 -3.75 9.18
N LEU A 121 4.34 -4.69 9.71
CA LEU A 121 2.89 -4.65 9.64
C LEU A 121 2.34 -4.14 10.97
N VAL A 122 1.49 -3.11 10.89
CA VAL A 122 0.75 -2.58 12.04
C VAL A 122 -0.73 -2.82 11.81
N ALA A 123 -1.38 -3.55 12.72
CA ALA A 123 -2.79 -3.88 12.62
C ALA A 123 -3.51 -3.53 13.92
N SER A 124 -4.80 -3.18 13.80
CA SER A 124 -5.66 -2.88 14.94
C SER A 124 -6.71 -3.99 15.09
N ARG A 125 -7.05 -4.33 16.33
CA ARG A 125 -8.14 -5.27 16.64
C ARG A 125 -9.51 -4.70 16.28
N ASN A 126 -9.61 -3.38 16.14
CA ASN A 126 -10.84 -2.66 15.87
C ASN A 126 -10.97 -2.15 14.43
N ASP A 127 -10.15 -2.66 13.51
CA ASP A 127 -10.19 -2.23 12.12
C ASP A 127 -11.50 -2.71 11.46
N PRO A 128 -12.35 -1.79 10.97
CA PRO A 128 -13.61 -2.19 10.33
C PRO A 128 -13.43 -2.80 8.95
N TYR A 129 -12.29 -2.62 8.30
CA TYR A 129 -12.04 -3.09 6.93
C TYR A 129 -11.25 -4.40 6.88
N CYS A 130 -10.60 -4.78 7.98
CA CYS A 130 -9.82 -6.03 8.04
C CYS A 130 -9.74 -6.49 9.48
N SER A 131 -10.22 -7.69 9.77
CA SER A 131 -10.12 -8.22 11.13
C SER A 131 -8.65 -8.39 11.53
N PHE A 132 -8.38 -8.32 12.84
CA PHE A 132 -7.04 -8.56 13.36
C PHE A 132 -6.52 -9.94 12.95
N MET A 133 -7.38 -10.96 12.98
CA MET A 133 -6.99 -12.32 12.57
C MET A 133 -6.60 -12.37 11.08
N ARG A 134 -7.33 -11.67 10.21
CA ARG A 134 -7.03 -11.63 8.78
C ARG A 134 -5.72 -10.90 8.53
N ALA A 135 -5.50 -9.75 9.18
CA ALA A 135 -4.27 -8.99 9.06
C ALA A 135 -3.07 -9.81 9.54
N SER A 136 -3.22 -10.51 10.68
CA SER A 136 -2.17 -11.39 11.20
C SER A 136 -1.84 -12.52 10.24
N ALA A 137 -2.85 -13.12 9.60
CA ALA A 137 -2.65 -14.17 8.60
C ALA A 137 -1.86 -13.66 7.40
N LEU A 138 -2.17 -12.43 6.93
CA LEU A 138 -1.46 -11.81 5.82
C LEU A 138 0.00 -11.50 6.17
N ALA A 139 0.29 -11.20 7.42
CA ALA A 139 1.65 -10.91 7.88
C ALA A 139 2.57 -12.14 7.91
N HIS A 140 1.99 -13.34 7.96
CA HIS A 140 2.75 -14.59 8.11
C HIS A 140 2.97 -15.33 6.79
N VAL A 141 2.90 -14.64 5.69
CA VAL A 141 3.16 -15.23 4.36
C VAL A 141 4.64 -15.28 4.04
#